data_8daa331df233ff0970fb903d95b7d402
#
_entry.id   8daa331df233ff0970fb903d95b7d402
#
_cell.length_a   1.000
_cell.length_b   1.000
_cell.length_c   1.000
_cell.angle_alpha   90.00
_cell.angle_beta   90.00
_cell.angle_gamma   90.00
#
_symmetry.space_group_name_H-M   'P 1'
#
loop_
_entity.id
_entity.type
_entity.pdbx_description
1 polymer ?
#
loop_
_entity_poly.entity_id
_entity_poly.type
_entity_poly.pdbx_seq_one_letter_code
_entity_poly.pdbx_strand_id
1 'polypeptide(L)'
;MITAPICEFVRRYQYSGALRMHMPGHKGTALLGPEPLDLTEIEGADVLYHAEGIIRESEANAAALFGTKKTVYSAEGSSLCIRAMLYLALLHARANHKKPVIAAGRNAHKVFMTAAALLDLDIRWIYGTESVISCAITPAQLEDVIVSENPAAVYITSPDYLGNIADIKSLSTVCKKHGVLLLVDNAHGAYLHFLPEPMHPMQLGADICCDSAHKTLPVLTGGAYLHIAHGTPDMFAQRAESAMALFASTSPSYLILQSLDAINPLLATSFPAQLKACAERLDTLKAKLRAHGYALCGEERTKLCLLPKSFGYTGTALAEILTHHNIYCEFSDADHLVMMFTPETTPADFARLERALLSVLPAPAILSKPPVPPHAERVLSPREALFSPSETLPLSECENRILADANVSCPPAVPLAVCGERLTPEVISAMEYYGTEHCTVVVE
;
A
#
# COMPACT_ATOMS: atom_id res chain seq x y z
N MET A 1 25.77 -15.34 -4.79
CA MET A 1 25.15 -14.62 -5.93
C MET A 1 23.65 -14.77 -5.76
N ILE A 2 22.88 -13.71 -5.89
CA ILE A 2 21.41 -13.77 -5.81
C ILE A 2 20.89 -14.50 -7.06
N THR A 3 20.09 -15.54 -6.87
CA THR A 3 19.54 -16.43 -7.92
C THR A 3 18.03 -16.27 -8.02
N ALA A 4 17.41 -16.91 -9.01
CA ALA A 4 15.97 -16.98 -9.19
C ALA A 4 15.51 -18.46 -9.22
N PRO A 5 15.53 -19.16 -8.07
CA PRO A 5 15.34 -20.61 -8.00
C PRO A 5 13.94 -21.07 -8.45
N ILE A 6 12.89 -20.28 -8.22
CA ILE A 6 11.54 -20.60 -8.67
C ILE A 6 11.49 -20.57 -10.21
N CYS A 7 12.02 -19.50 -10.83
CA CYS A 7 12.08 -19.39 -12.29
C CYS A 7 12.92 -20.50 -12.93
N GLU A 8 14.05 -20.87 -12.31
CA GLU A 8 14.90 -21.94 -12.80
C GLU A 8 14.21 -23.30 -12.75
N PHE A 9 13.50 -23.59 -11.65
CA PHE A 9 12.70 -24.81 -11.52
C PHE A 9 11.61 -24.87 -12.59
N VAL A 10 10.80 -23.81 -12.73
CA VAL A 10 9.68 -23.77 -13.67
C VAL A 10 10.15 -23.95 -15.10
N ARG A 11 11.27 -23.30 -15.50
CA ARG A 11 11.86 -23.48 -16.83
C ARG A 11 12.30 -24.94 -17.08
N ARG A 12 13.00 -25.54 -16.12
CA ARG A 12 13.38 -26.95 -16.23
C ARG A 12 12.18 -27.87 -16.37
N TYR A 13 11.13 -27.63 -15.56
CA TYR A 13 9.90 -28.39 -15.63
C TYR A 13 9.20 -28.23 -16.98
N GLN A 14 9.09 -27.00 -17.50
CA GLN A 14 8.48 -26.72 -18.80
C GLN A 14 9.11 -27.53 -19.95
N TYR A 15 10.44 -27.67 -19.94
CA TYR A 15 11.18 -28.37 -20.98
C TYR A 15 11.46 -29.87 -20.68
N SER A 16 10.99 -30.39 -19.55
CA SER A 16 11.24 -31.79 -19.16
C SER A 16 10.45 -32.81 -19.93
N GLY A 17 9.42 -32.41 -20.69
CA GLY A 17 8.48 -33.33 -21.32
C GLY A 17 7.54 -34.04 -20.35
N ALA A 18 7.46 -33.61 -19.10
CA ALA A 18 6.61 -34.22 -18.08
C ALA A 18 5.12 -34.18 -18.44
N LEU A 19 4.44 -35.30 -18.26
CA LEU A 19 2.99 -35.37 -18.43
C LEU A 19 2.30 -34.74 -17.22
N ARG A 20 1.54 -33.66 -17.45
CA ARG A 20 0.87 -32.88 -16.39
C ARG A 20 -0.45 -33.50 -15.94
N MET A 21 -0.39 -34.49 -15.03
CA MET A 21 -1.58 -35.12 -14.43
C MET A 21 -2.05 -34.40 -13.13
N HIS A 22 -1.41 -33.31 -12.80
CA HIS A 22 -1.72 -32.39 -11.67
C HIS A 22 -2.49 -31.14 -12.14
N MET A 23 -3.00 -30.33 -11.21
CA MET A 23 -3.50 -28.98 -11.50
C MET A 23 -2.35 -28.05 -11.97
N PRO A 24 -2.61 -26.94 -12.67
CA PRO A 24 -3.94 -26.43 -13.09
C PRO A 24 -4.58 -27.19 -14.24
N GLY A 25 -5.90 -26.94 -14.43
CA GLY A 25 -6.73 -27.67 -15.41
C GLY A 25 -6.33 -27.48 -16.88
N HIS A 26 -5.66 -26.37 -17.23
CA HIS A 26 -5.16 -26.09 -18.59
C HIS A 26 -4.00 -27.00 -19.02
N LYS A 27 -3.38 -27.74 -18.11
CA LYS A 27 -2.29 -28.70 -18.39
C LYS A 27 -1.10 -28.11 -19.16
N GLY A 28 -0.89 -26.78 -19.10
CA GLY A 28 0.12 -26.06 -19.86
C GLY A 28 -0.26 -25.71 -21.29
N THR A 29 -1.52 -25.94 -21.71
CA THR A 29 -2.03 -25.48 -23.01
C THR A 29 -2.17 -23.97 -22.98
N ALA A 30 -1.45 -23.28 -23.85
CA ALA A 30 -1.45 -21.82 -23.92
C ALA A 30 -2.76 -21.32 -24.54
N LEU A 31 -3.56 -20.59 -23.75
CA LEU A 31 -4.74 -19.84 -24.16
C LEU A 31 -4.47 -18.33 -24.11
N LEU A 32 -3.84 -17.85 -23.03
CA LEU A 32 -3.39 -16.48 -22.84
C LEU A 32 -1.89 -16.31 -23.13
N GLY A 33 -1.12 -17.41 -23.08
CA GLY A 33 0.31 -17.44 -23.31
C GLY A 33 1.16 -17.95 -22.12
N PRO A 34 0.92 -17.51 -20.88
CA PRO A 34 1.77 -17.89 -19.75
C PRO A 34 1.47 -19.25 -19.12
N GLU A 35 0.41 -19.97 -19.51
CA GLU A 35 -0.03 -21.23 -18.91
C GLU A 35 1.06 -22.32 -18.86
N PRO A 36 2.00 -22.43 -19.81
CA PRO A 36 3.11 -23.37 -19.71
C PRO A 36 4.00 -23.14 -18.48
N LEU A 37 4.03 -21.90 -17.95
CA LEU A 37 4.79 -21.50 -16.77
C LEU A 37 3.97 -21.56 -15.48
N ASP A 38 2.65 -21.79 -15.59
CA ASP A 38 1.78 -21.88 -14.41
C ASP A 38 1.78 -23.30 -13.86
N LEU A 39 2.08 -23.41 -12.57
CA LEU A 39 2.21 -24.65 -11.83
C LEU A 39 1.40 -24.59 -10.54
N THR A 40 1.34 -25.73 -9.87
CA THR A 40 0.89 -25.89 -8.50
C THR A 40 2.00 -26.51 -7.64
N GLU A 41 1.68 -26.88 -6.42
CA GLU A 41 2.54 -27.53 -5.43
C GLU A 41 2.87 -28.97 -5.83
N ILE A 42 3.70 -29.15 -6.86
CA ILE A 42 4.22 -30.45 -7.28
C ILE A 42 5.59 -30.72 -6.62
N GLU A 43 6.07 -31.95 -6.69
CA GLU A 43 7.38 -32.33 -6.16
C GLU A 43 8.48 -31.39 -6.68
N GLY A 44 9.21 -30.76 -5.77
CA GLY A 44 10.27 -29.79 -6.05
C GLY A 44 9.80 -28.35 -6.31
N ALA A 45 8.49 -28.08 -6.42
CA ALA A 45 7.95 -26.73 -6.59
C ALA A 45 7.82 -25.95 -5.30
N ASP A 46 7.84 -26.63 -4.14
CA ASP A 46 7.64 -26.05 -2.82
C ASP A 46 6.18 -25.61 -2.53
N VAL A 47 5.88 -25.19 -1.30
CA VAL A 47 4.53 -24.82 -0.84
C VAL A 47 4.60 -23.45 -0.17
N LEU A 48 3.90 -22.45 -0.72
CA LEU A 48 3.87 -21.11 -0.15
C LEU A 48 3.28 -21.17 1.29
N TYR A 49 3.94 -20.50 2.24
CA TYR A 49 3.67 -20.47 3.69
C TYR A 49 3.99 -21.77 4.45
N HIS A 50 4.57 -22.75 3.77
CA HIS A 50 5.19 -23.95 4.34
C HIS A 50 6.49 -24.27 3.58
N ALA A 51 7.18 -23.21 3.16
CA ALA A 51 8.30 -23.30 2.25
C ALA A 51 9.54 -23.93 2.90
N GLU A 52 10.08 -24.98 2.26
CA GLU A 52 11.31 -25.65 2.67
C GLU A 52 12.35 -25.70 1.54
N GLY A 53 11.95 -25.38 0.29
CA GLY A 53 12.71 -25.49 -0.92
C GLY A 53 12.95 -24.16 -1.64
N ILE A 54 12.57 -24.11 -2.92
CA ILE A 54 12.86 -22.99 -3.83
C ILE A 54 12.17 -21.68 -3.44
N ILE A 55 10.98 -21.73 -2.86
CA ILE A 55 10.28 -20.53 -2.38
C ILE A 55 11.04 -19.97 -1.18
N ARG A 56 11.43 -20.82 -0.21
CA ARG A 56 12.23 -20.39 0.93
C ARG A 56 13.57 -19.79 0.52
N GLU A 57 14.24 -20.37 -0.50
CA GLU A 57 15.50 -19.82 -1.02
C GLU A 57 15.27 -18.44 -1.65
N SER A 58 14.22 -18.28 -2.45
CA SER A 58 13.85 -17.00 -3.06
C SER A 58 13.50 -15.94 -2.03
N GLU A 59 12.71 -16.27 -0.99
CA GLU A 59 12.40 -15.39 0.13
C GLU A 59 13.64 -15.01 0.93
N ALA A 60 14.61 -15.92 1.10
CA ALA A 60 15.89 -15.64 1.73
C ALA A 60 16.74 -14.66 0.90
N ASN A 61 16.71 -14.79 -0.44
CA ASN A 61 17.33 -13.82 -1.34
C ASN A 61 16.71 -12.43 -1.18
N ALA A 62 15.39 -12.32 -1.13
CA ALA A 62 14.69 -11.07 -0.88
C ALA A 62 15.01 -10.51 0.51
N ALA A 63 15.04 -11.35 1.55
CA ALA A 63 15.42 -10.92 2.90
C ALA A 63 16.83 -10.34 2.95
N ALA A 64 17.79 -10.97 2.26
CA ALA A 64 19.15 -10.46 2.15
C ALA A 64 19.23 -9.12 1.40
N LEU A 65 18.43 -8.94 0.34
CA LEU A 65 18.35 -7.70 -0.42
C LEU A 65 17.78 -6.54 0.40
N PHE A 66 16.71 -6.78 1.15
CA PHE A 66 16.06 -5.76 1.99
C PHE A 66 16.68 -5.62 3.40
N GLY A 67 17.69 -6.42 3.72
CA GLY A 67 18.36 -6.37 5.04
C GLY A 67 17.41 -6.73 6.19
N THR A 68 16.50 -7.68 6.00
CA THR A 68 15.49 -8.09 6.98
C THR A 68 15.83 -9.43 7.62
N LYS A 69 15.28 -9.69 8.81
CA LYS A 69 15.39 -11.00 9.48
C LYS A 69 14.64 -12.08 8.72
N LYS A 70 13.47 -11.72 8.15
CA LYS A 70 12.66 -12.58 7.32
C LYS A 70 11.83 -11.72 6.36
N THR A 71 11.72 -12.17 5.12
CA THR A 71 10.77 -11.67 4.13
C THR A 71 9.90 -12.82 3.67
N VAL A 72 8.58 -12.63 3.65
CA VAL A 72 7.61 -13.61 3.20
C VAL A 72 6.89 -13.05 1.98
N TYR A 73 6.75 -13.84 0.93
CA TYR A 73 6.04 -13.46 -0.29
C TYR A 73 4.52 -13.48 -0.10
N SER A 74 3.85 -12.60 -0.82
CA SER A 74 2.40 -12.64 -1.02
C SER A 74 2.09 -12.66 -2.51
N ALA A 75 1.19 -13.55 -2.92
CA ALA A 75 0.59 -13.55 -4.25
C ALA A 75 -0.78 -12.83 -4.27
N GLU A 76 -1.18 -12.21 -3.15
CA GLU A 76 -2.49 -11.57 -2.94
C GLU A 76 -2.36 -10.10 -2.49
N GLY A 77 -1.27 -9.47 -2.90
CA GLY A 77 -0.96 -8.07 -2.59
C GLY A 77 -0.60 -7.81 -1.13
N SER A 78 -0.31 -6.55 -0.82
CA SER A 78 -0.08 -6.09 0.57
C SER A 78 -1.33 -6.21 1.44
N SER A 79 -2.52 -6.38 0.88
CA SER A 79 -3.75 -6.62 1.64
C SER A 79 -3.64 -7.84 2.55
N LEU A 80 -3.02 -8.91 2.06
CA LEU A 80 -2.73 -10.10 2.86
C LEU A 80 -1.68 -9.79 3.93
N CYS A 81 -0.61 -9.07 3.55
CA CYS A 81 0.45 -8.69 4.47
C CYS A 81 -0.05 -7.81 5.62
N ILE A 82 -0.96 -6.85 5.36
CA ILE A 82 -1.57 -5.99 6.39
C ILE A 82 -2.36 -6.83 7.39
N ARG A 83 -3.17 -7.79 6.93
CA ARG A 83 -3.91 -8.69 7.83
C ARG A 83 -2.97 -9.52 8.70
N ALA A 84 -1.93 -10.10 8.10
CA ALA A 84 -0.92 -10.87 8.82
C ALA A 84 -0.14 -10.01 9.84
N MET A 85 0.24 -8.79 9.45
CA MET A 85 0.94 -7.84 10.31
C MET A 85 0.12 -7.48 11.56
N LEU A 86 -1.17 -7.17 11.39
CA LEU A 86 -2.08 -6.88 12.50
C LEU A 86 -2.36 -8.10 13.37
N TYR A 87 -2.45 -9.29 12.78
CA TYR A 87 -2.58 -10.54 13.54
C TYR A 87 -1.32 -10.83 14.37
N LEU A 88 -0.14 -10.60 13.84
CA LEU A 88 1.12 -10.72 14.58
C LEU A 88 1.17 -9.72 15.75
N ALA A 89 0.72 -8.49 15.55
CA ALA A 89 0.61 -7.49 16.62
C ALA A 89 -0.39 -7.92 17.71
N LEU A 90 -1.52 -8.51 17.32
CA LEU A 90 -2.50 -9.09 18.26
C LEU A 90 -1.87 -10.23 19.10
N LEU A 91 -1.15 -11.15 18.47
CA LEU A 91 -0.45 -12.23 19.17
C LEU A 91 0.57 -11.69 20.17
N HIS A 92 1.32 -10.67 19.76
CA HIS A 92 2.29 -10.00 20.64
C HIS A 92 1.60 -9.32 21.83
N ALA A 93 0.51 -8.59 21.58
CA ALA A 93 -0.27 -7.97 22.65
C ALA A 93 -0.74 -9.01 23.68
N ARG A 94 -1.33 -10.12 23.22
CA ARG A 94 -1.80 -11.21 24.09
C ARG A 94 -0.67 -11.87 24.87
N ALA A 95 0.47 -12.14 24.22
CA ALA A 95 1.65 -12.72 24.88
C ALA A 95 2.21 -11.82 25.99
N ASN A 96 2.02 -10.51 25.89
CA ASN A 96 2.47 -9.51 26.86
C ASN A 96 1.33 -9.01 27.78
N HIS A 97 0.16 -9.68 27.80
CA HIS A 97 -1.02 -9.29 28.58
C HIS A 97 -1.47 -7.84 28.36
N LYS A 98 -1.21 -7.28 27.18
CA LYS A 98 -1.68 -5.95 26.78
C LYS A 98 -3.05 -6.05 26.08
N LYS A 99 -3.84 -4.99 26.20
CA LYS A 99 -5.04 -4.83 25.37
C LYS A 99 -4.64 -4.70 23.90
N PRO A 100 -5.42 -5.26 22.95
CA PRO A 100 -5.11 -5.19 21.52
C PRO A 100 -5.51 -3.83 20.92
N VAL A 101 -4.92 -2.75 21.45
CA VAL A 101 -5.10 -1.38 20.97
C VAL A 101 -4.04 -1.08 19.93
N ILE A 102 -4.44 -0.57 18.78
CA ILE A 102 -3.54 -0.10 17.72
C ILE A 102 -3.73 1.40 17.54
N ALA A 103 -2.67 2.18 17.73
CA ALA A 103 -2.64 3.59 17.36
C ALA A 103 -2.31 3.71 15.86
N ALA A 104 -3.19 4.30 15.06
CA ALA A 104 -3.06 4.30 13.60
C ALA A 104 -3.17 5.70 13.01
N GLY A 105 -2.34 6.00 12.01
CA GLY A 105 -2.53 7.17 11.16
C GLY A 105 -3.87 7.12 10.43
N ARG A 106 -4.58 8.25 10.39
CA ARG A 106 -5.94 8.32 9.82
C ARG A 106 -5.98 7.99 8.31
N ASN A 107 -4.87 8.07 7.60
CA ASN A 107 -4.74 7.69 6.20
C ASN A 107 -4.54 6.17 5.96
N ALA A 108 -4.95 5.34 6.91
CA ALA A 108 -4.86 3.89 6.78
C ALA A 108 -5.79 3.36 5.68
N HIS A 109 -5.27 2.40 4.89
CA HIS A 109 -6.02 1.77 3.81
C HIS A 109 -7.22 0.97 4.35
N LYS A 110 -8.32 0.85 3.57
CA LYS A 110 -9.54 0.12 3.96
C LYS A 110 -9.30 -1.31 4.51
N VAL A 111 -8.25 -1.98 4.03
CA VAL A 111 -7.87 -3.32 4.52
C VAL A 111 -7.47 -3.30 5.99
N PHE A 112 -6.87 -2.21 6.48
CA PHE A 112 -6.60 -2.02 7.91
C PHE A 112 -7.90 -2.10 8.72
N MET A 113 -8.97 -1.43 8.28
CA MET A 113 -10.27 -1.44 8.97
C MET A 113 -10.93 -2.82 8.95
N THR A 114 -10.94 -3.49 7.78
CA THR A 114 -11.50 -4.85 7.71
C THR A 114 -10.71 -5.84 8.56
N ALA A 115 -9.39 -5.72 8.61
CA ALA A 115 -8.55 -6.55 9.47
C ALA A 115 -8.79 -6.24 10.96
N ALA A 116 -8.93 -4.96 11.34
CA ALA A 116 -9.26 -4.56 12.70
C ALA A 116 -10.59 -5.14 13.17
N ALA A 117 -11.63 -5.10 12.32
CA ALA A 117 -12.93 -5.70 12.62
C ALA A 117 -12.85 -7.22 12.75
N LEU A 118 -12.16 -7.91 11.84
CA LEU A 118 -12.00 -9.38 11.90
C LEU A 118 -11.24 -9.84 13.14
N LEU A 119 -10.21 -9.09 13.54
CA LEU A 119 -9.32 -9.40 14.66
C LEU A 119 -9.80 -8.84 16.01
N ASP A 120 -10.89 -8.08 16.00
CA ASP A 120 -11.44 -7.41 17.19
C ASP A 120 -10.41 -6.49 17.86
N LEU A 121 -9.76 -5.63 17.04
CA LEU A 121 -8.78 -4.65 17.48
C LEU A 121 -9.48 -3.34 17.85
N ASP A 122 -9.03 -2.73 18.93
CA ASP A 122 -9.42 -1.37 19.28
C ASP A 122 -8.48 -0.36 18.61
N ILE A 123 -9.03 0.64 17.94
CA ILE A 123 -8.27 1.61 17.14
C ILE A 123 -8.27 2.96 17.83
N ARG A 124 -7.08 3.58 17.92
CA ARG A 124 -6.89 4.98 18.32
C ARG A 124 -6.30 5.74 17.15
N TRP A 125 -7.05 6.68 16.61
CA TRP A 125 -6.61 7.46 15.48
C TRP A 125 -5.60 8.52 15.88
N ILE A 126 -4.54 8.63 15.07
CA ILE A 126 -3.60 9.74 15.10
C ILE A 126 -3.94 10.61 13.89
N TYR A 127 -4.39 11.83 14.15
CA TYR A 127 -4.78 12.77 13.11
C TYR A 127 -3.59 13.65 12.74
N GLY A 128 -3.34 13.79 11.43
CA GLY A 128 -2.34 14.74 10.91
C GLY A 128 -2.81 16.18 11.00
N THR A 129 -1.89 17.10 10.82
CA THR A 129 -2.13 18.55 10.97
C THR A 129 -2.51 19.27 9.69
N GLU A 130 -2.25 18.70 8.50
CA GLU A 130 -2.23 19.47 7.26
C GLU A 130 -3.34 19.14 6.26
N SER A 131 -3.77 17.89 6.18
CA SER A 131 -4.74 17.44 5.16
C SER A 131 -5.41 16.15 5.57
N VAL A 132 -6.68 15.99 5.16
CA VAL A 132 -7.41 14.72 5.31
C VAL A 132 -6.75 13.60 4.52
N ILE A 133 -6.11 13.94 3.38
CA ILE A 133 -5.53 12.95 2.43
C ILE A 133 -4.13 12.53 2.84
N SER A 134 -3.36 13.40 3.50
CA SER A 134 -2.04 13.10 4.03
C SER A 134 -2.05 13.18 5.55
N CYS A 135 -1.60 12.11 6.19
CA CYS A 135 -1.46 12.09 7.64
C CYS A 135 0.01 12.36 8.00
N ALA A 136 0.40 13.64 8.05
CA ALA A 136 1.69 14.06 8.58
C ALA A 136 1.66 14.00 10.11
N ILE A 137 2.17 12.91 10.68
CA ILE A 137 2.24 12.68 12.13
C ILE A 137 3.61 13.15 12.63
N THR A 138 3.61 14.01 13.64
CA THR A 138 4.84 14.43 14.31
C THR A 138 5.23 13.45 15.42
N PRO A 139 6.54 13.34 15.78
CA PRO A 139 6.97 12.53 16.92
C PRO A 139 6.29 12.89 18.24
N ALA A 140 5.98 14.18 18.47
CA ALA A 140 5.29 14.64 19.68
C ALA A 140 3.85 14.12 19.73
N GLN A 141 3.08 14.26 18.65
CA GLN A 141 1.71 13.72 18.56
C GLN A 141 1.70 12.20 18.79
N LEU A 142 2.66 11.49 18.21
CA LEU A 142 2.78 10.05 18.42
C LEU A 142 3.07 9.71 19.89
N GLU A 143 3.99 10.45 20.53
CA GLU A 143 4.34 10.23 21.94
C GLU A 143 3.14 10.49 22.86
N ASP A 144 2.38 11.55 22.62
CA ASP A 144 1.16 11.86 23.37
C ASP A 144 0.14 10.70 23.31
N VAL A 145 -0.09 10.16 22.11
CA VAL A 145 -1.00 9.02 21.93
C VAL A 145 -0.45 7.74 22.59
N ILE A 146 0.85 7.47 22.48
CA ILE A 146 1.44 6.30 23.14
C ILE A 146 1.30 6.39 24.67
N VAL A 147 1.52 7.56 25.26
CA VAL A 147 1.44 7.76 26.70
C VAL A 147 -0.01 7.68 27.20
N SER A 148 -0.97 8.27 26.47
CA SER A 148 -2.38 8.28 26.88
C SER A 148 -3.08 6.96 26.67
N GLU A 149 -2.83 6.27 25.54
CA GLU A 149 -3.59 5.08 25.11
C GLU A 149 -2.86 3.76 25.37
N ASN A 150 -1.54 3.78 25.62
CA ASN A 150 -0.69 2.59 25.83
C ASN A 150 -0.94 1.49 24.78
N PRO A 151 -0.80 1.78 23.47
CA PRO A 151 -1.13 0.83 22.41
C PRO A 151 -0.13 -0.33 22.37
N ALA A 152 -0.56 -1.47 21.82
CA ALA A 152 0.30 -2.61 21.56
C ALA A 152 1.22 -2.37 20.35
N ALA A 153 0.73 -1.61 19.37
CA ALA A 153 1.49 -1.23 18.19
C ALA A 153 1.00 0.11 17.63
N VAL A 154 1.87 0.75 16.86
CA VAL A 154 1.58 1.91 16.02
C VAL A 154 1.55 1.45 14.58
N TYR A 155 0.59 1.93 13.79
CA TYR A 155 0.45 1.64 12.35
C TYR A 155 0.50 2.94 11.55
N ILE A 156 1.43 3.03 10.61
CA ILE A 156 1.66 4.21 9.76
C ILE A 156 1.64 3.80 8.29
N THR A 157 0.93 4.57 7.45
CA THR A 157 1.00 4.44 5.99
C THR A 157 2.01 5.46 5.44
N SER A 158 3.09 4.97 4.82
CA SER A 158 4.14 5.80 4.21
C SER A 158 4.92 5.01 3.16
N PRO A 159 5.08 5.54 1.93
CA PRO A 159 4.54 6.82 1.43
C PRO A 159 3.00 6.84 1.39
N ASP A 160 2.43 8.04 1.49
CA ASP A 160 1.01 8.19 1.23
C ASP A 160 0.71 8.24 -0.29
N TYR A 161 -0.57 8.35 -0.64
CA TYR A 161 -0.98 8.30 -2.05
C TYR A 161 -0.54 9.53 -2.86
N LEU A 162 -0.40 10.69 -2.22
CA LEU A 162 0.08 11.92 -2.85
C LEU A 162 1.62 11.99 -2.94
N GLY A 163 2.31 11.03 -2.34
CA GLY A 163 3.77 10.95 -2.35
C GLY A 163 4.45 11.70 -1.20
N ASN A 164 3.75 11.95 -0.10
CA ASN A 164 4.40 12.42 1.12
C ASN A 164 5.01 11.23 1.86
N ILE A 165 6.15 11.46 2.52
CA ILE A 165 6.91 10.44 3.23
C ILE A 165 6.98 10.82 4.71
N ALA A 166 6.53 9.92 5.60
CA ALA A 166 6.61 10.13 7.03
C ALA A 166 8.06 10.00 7.55
N ASP A 167 8.42 10.74 8.58
CA ASP A 167 9.71 10.60 9.27
C ASP A 167 9.74 9.32 10.12
N ILE A 168 9.82 8.18 9.44
CA ILE A 168 9.83 6.85 10.06
C ILE A 168 10.97 6.72 11.08
N LYS A 169 12.11 7.35 10.86
CA LYS A 169 13.26 7.29 11.78
C LYS A 169 12.92 7.90 13.14
N SER A 170 12.34 9.08 13.14
CA SER A 170 11.94 9.76 14.38
C SER A 170 10.77 9.04 15.06
N LEU A 171 9.76 8.60 14.28
CA LEU A 171 8.64 7.81 14.81
C LEU A 171 9.11 6.48 15.42
N SER A 172 10.04 5.78 14.77
CA SER A 172 10.67 4.56 15.31
C SER A 172 11.40 4.81 16.63
N THR A 173 12.07 5.95 16.74
CA THR A 173 12.77 6.32 17.98
C THR A 173 11.79 6.49 19.15
N VAL A 174 10.65 7.13 18.91
CA VAL A 174 9.57 7.27 19.92
C VAL A 174 9.00 5.90 20.29
N CYS A 175 8.65 5.09 19.30
CA CYS A 175 8.11 3.74 19.54
C CYS A 175 9.07 2.89 20.39
N LYS A 176 10.35 2.87 20.05
CA LYS A 176 11.38 2.12 20.81
C LYS A 176 11.55 2.63 22.23
N LYS A 177 11.52 3.95 22.46
CA LYS A 177 11.56 4.55 23.80
C LYS A 177 10.48 4.01 24.71
N HIS A 178 9.31 3.74 24.18
CA HIS A 178 8.14 3.25 24.94
C HIS A 178 7.89 1.73 24.82
N GLY A 179 8.73 1.00 24.09
CA GLY A 179 8.56 -0.45 23.89
C GLY A 179 7.28 -0.82 23.13
N VAL A 180 6.89 0.02 22.18
CA VAL A 180 5.73 -0.16 21.30
C VAL A 180 6.23 -0.53 19.89
N LEU A 181 5.56 -1.47 19.22
CA LEU A 181 5.90 -1.89 17.86
C LEU A 181 5.54 -0.80 16.85
N LEU A 182 6.40 -0.59 15.84
CA LEU A 182 6.10 0.23 14.67
C LEU A 182 5.84 -0.64 13.45
N LEU A 183 4.60 -0.63 12.98
CA LEU A 183 4.11 -1.31 11.78
C LEU A 183 3.98 -0.27 10.65
N VAL A 184 4.56 -0.55 9.48
CA VAL A 184 4.50 0.40 8.36
C VAL A 184 3.87 -0.25 7.14
N ASP A 185 2.78 0.34 6.66
CA ASP A 185 2.23 0.07 5.34
C ASP A 185 2.99 0.91 4.30
N ASN A 186 3.97 0.28 3.68
CA ASN A 186 4.83 0.86 2.67
C ASN A 186 4.40 0.41 1.25
N ALA A 187 3.11 0.20 1.04
CA ALA A 187 2.59 -0.34 -0.22
C ALA A 187 3.08 0.41 -1.47
N HIS A 188 3.40 1.70 -1.37
CA HIS A 188 3.93 2.51 -2.47
C HIS A 188 5.46 2.64 -2.46
N GLY A 189 6.18 2.03 -1.51
CA GLY A 189 7.58 2.34 -1.24
C GLY A 189 8.58 1.19 -1.40
N ALA A 190 8.25 0.06 -2.03
CA ALA A 190 9.19 -1.05 -2.20
C ALA A 190 10.53 -0.61 -2.82
N TYR A 191 10.51 0.33 -3.76
CA TYR A 191 11.69 0.87 -4.43
C TYR A 191 12.59 1.74 -3.52
N LEU A 192 12.05 2.27 -2.41
CA LEU A 192 12.78 3.19 -1.50
C LEU A 192 14.07 2.56 -0.94
N HIS A 193 14.10 1.22 -0.82
CA HIS A 193 15.27 0.49 -0.35
C HIS A 193 16.49 0.63 -1.29
N PHE A 194 16.23 0.87 -2.57
CA PHE A 194 17.25 0.91 -3.64
C PHE A 194 17.67 2.33 -4.03
N LEU A 195 17.17 3.35 -3.31
CA LEU A 195 17.67 4.71 -3.42
C LEU A 195 19.03 4.87 -2.73
N PRO A 196 19.85 5.88 -3.12
CA PRO A 196 21.16 6.11 -2.50
C PRO A 196 21.07 6.41 -1.00
N GLU A 197 20.07 7.17 -0.58
CA GLU A 197 19.81 7.50 0.82
C GLU A 197 18.86 6.47 1.43
N PRO A 198 19.08 6.06 2.70
CA PRO A 198 18.16 5.17 3.40
C PRO A 198 16.77 5.82 3.56
N MET A 199 15.77 5.26 2.90
CA MET A 199 14.39 5.76 2.94
C MET A 199 13.35 4.67 3.22
N HIS A 200 13.71 3.40 3.07
CA HIS A 200 12.80 2.30 3.30
C HIS A 200 12.55 2.09 4.82
N PRO A 201 11.31 1.81 5.26
CA PRO A 201 10.99 1.65 6.68
C PRO A 201 11.88 0.64 7.42
N MET A 202 12.29 -0.45 6.79
CA MET A 202 13.22 -1.43 7.39
C MET A 202 14.61 -0.85 7.66
N GLN A 203 15.08 0.12 6.86
CA GLN A 203 16.34 0.83 7.08
C GLN A 203 16.20 1.91 8.16
N LEU A 204 14.99 2.41 8.39
CA LEU A 204 14.69 3.51 9.31
C LEU A 204 14.17 3.04 10.67
N GLY A 205 14.06 1.73 10.87
CA GLY A 205 13.83 1.12 12.18
C GLY A 205 12.40 0.71 12.47
N ALA A 206 11.53 0.57 11.47
CA ALA A 206 10.25 -0.12 11.62
C ALA A 206 10.47 -1.58 12.04
N ASP A 207 9.53 -2.13 12.80
CA ASP A 207 9.59 -3.52 13.26
C ASP A 207 9.05 -4.49 12.22
N ILE A 208 7.92 -4.15 11.60
CA ILE A 208 7.29 -4.92 10.52
C ILE A 208 6.86 -3.94 9.43
N CYS A 209 7.02 -4.34 8.17
CA CYS A 209 6.64 -3.54 7.02
C CYS A 209 6.00 -4.42 5.96
N CYS A 210 5.07 -3.87 5.18
CA CYS A 210 4.58 -4.53 3.98
C CYS A 210 4.77 -3.65 2.74
N ASP A 211 5.17 -4.27 1.64
CA ASP A 211 5.38 -3.65 0.34
C ASP A 211 4.45 -4.27 -0.70
N SER A 212 3.76 -3.45 -1.50
CA SER A 212 3.18 -3.91 -2.77
C SER A 212 4.26 -3.85 -3.85
N ALA A 213 5.01 -4.93 -4.02
CA ALA A 213 6.09 -5.01 -5.01
C ALA A 213 5.60 -4.60 -6.42
N HIS A 214 4.41 -5.08 -6.81
CA HIS A 214 3.80 -4.83 -8.11
C HIS A 214 3.48 -3.34 -8.42
N LYS A 215 3.47 -2.45 -7.41
CA LYS A 215 3.20 -1.02 -7.63
C LYS A 215 4.44 -0.26 -8.11
N THR A 216 5.63 -0.66 -7.66
CA THR A 216 6.87 0.12 -7.87
C THR A 216 8.07 -0.68 -8.37
N LEU A 217 7.97 -2.00 -8.36
CA LEU A 217 8.93 -2.92 -8.96
C LEU A 217 8.28 -3.63 -10.16
N PRO A 218 9.04 -4.12 -11.15
CA PRO A 218 8.50 -4.84 -12.31
C PRO A 218 8.04 -6.27 -11.94
N VAL A 219 7.02 -6.36 -11.12
CA VAL A 219 6.39 -7.57 -10.59
C VAL A 219 4.93 -7.62 -11.04
N LEU A 220 4.39 -8.80 -11.29
CA LEU A 220 3.00 -8.99 -11.66
C LEU A 220 2.06 -8.53 -10.54
N THR A 221 0.90 -8.00 -10.92
CA THR A 221 -0.15 -7.56 -9.97
C THR A 221 -0.47 -8.66 -8.97
N GLY A 222 -0.49 -8.31 -7.69
CA GLY A 222 -0.65 -9.24 -6.57
C GLY A 222 0.66 -9.59 -5.87
N GLY A 223 1.83 -9.39 -6.49
CA GLY A 223 3.12 -9.63 -5.84
C GLY A 223 3.41 -8.58 -4.75
N ALA A 224 3.70 -9.05 -3.53
CA ALA A 224 3.98 -8.22 -2.36
C ALA A 224 4.92 -8.92 -1.37
N TYR A 225 5.42 -8.15 -0.41
CA TYR A 225 6.32 -8.62 0.65
C TYR A 225 5.76 -8.29 2.03
N LEU A 226 5.96 -9.20 2.99
CA LEU A 226 5.92 -8.95 4.42
C LEU A 226 7.34 -9.03 4.96
N HIS A 227 7.85 -7.93 5.51
CA HIS A 227 9.20 -7.81 6.05
C HIS A 227 9.19 -7.78 7.58
N ILE A 228 10.07 -8.57 8.20
CA ILE A 228 10.29 -8.62 9.65
C ILE A 228 11.71 -8.14 9.95
N ALA A 229 11.87 -7.14 10.81
CA ALA A 229 13.17 -6.57 11.17
C ALA A 229 13.99 -7.50 12.10
N HIS A 230 15.32 -7.36 12.07
CA HIS A 230 16.22 -8.13 12.95
C HIS A 230 16.00 -7.86 14.43
N GLY A 231 15.57 -6.65 14.82
CA GLY A 231 15.36 -6.27 16.22
C GLY A 231 14.07 -6.77 16.85
N THR A 232 13.17 -7.40 16.07
CA THR A 232 11.89 -7.91 16.60
C THR A 232 12.07 -9.21 17.39
N PRO A 233 11.18 -9.50 18.37
CA PRO A 233 11.11 -10.81 19.01
C PRO A 233 11.01 -11.96 17.99
N ASP A 234 11.63 -13.10 18.31
CA ASP A 234 11.71 -14.25 17.39
C ASP A 234 10.35 -14.78 16.95
N MET A 235 9.33 -14.64 17.79
CA MET A 235 7.96 -15.07 17.48
C MET A 235 7.44 -14.47 16.16
N PHE A 236 7.86 -13.25 15.77
CA PHE A 236 7.38 -12.64 14.55
C PHE A 236 7.89 -13.39 13.31
N ALA A 237 9.19 -13.69 13.26
CA ALA A 237 9.75 -14.47 12.16
C ALA A 237 9.24 -15.91 12.13
N GLN A 238 9.04 -16.54 13.33
CA GLN A 238 8.52 -17.89 13.46
C GLN A 238 7.06 -18.01 13.05
N ARG A 239 6.25 -16.97 13.26
CA ARG A 239 4.80 -16.96 13.01
C ARG A 239 4.42 -16.27 11.69
N ALA A 240 5.35 -15.66 10.97
CA ALA A 240 5.06 -14.89 9.77
C ALA A 240 4.29 -15.71 8.71
N GLU A 241 4.78 -16.90 8.37
CA GLU A 241 4.14 -17.78 7.39
C GLU A 241 2.74 -18.22 7.85
N SER A 242 2.60 -18.68 9.11
CA SER A 242 1.28 -19.08 9.65
C SER A 242 0.30 -17.90 9.75
N ALA A 243 0.80 -16.69 9.97
CA ALA A 243 -0.01 -15.48 9.94
C ALA A 243 -0.50 -15.14 8.52
N MET A 244 0.36 -15.33 7.52
CA MET A 244 -0.04 -15.21 6.11
C MET A 244 -1.04 -16.28 5.71
N ALA A 245 -0.76 -17.55 6.01
CA ALA A 245 -1.62 -18.69 5.71
C ALA A 245 -3.05 -18.58 6.28
N LEU A 246 -3.20 -17.91 7.44
CA LEU A 246 -4.51 -17.72 8.07
C LEU A 246 -5.52 -16.97 7.19
N PHE A 247 -5.04 -16.09 6.31
CA PHE A 247 -5.87 -15.22 5.49
C PHE A 247 -5.72 -15.47 3.99
N ALA A 248 -4.76 -16.32 3.60
CA ALA A 248 -4.41 -16.57 2.22
C ALA A 248 -5.28 -17.65 1.58
N SER A 249 -5.34 -17.63 0.25
CA SER A 249 -5.76 -18.76 -0.56
C SER A 249 -4.76 -19.91 -0.43
N THR A 250 -5.26 -21.14 -0.49
CA THR A 250 -4.43 -22.35 -0.60
C THR A 250 -3.94 -22.63 -2.01
N SER A 251 -4.24 -21.75 -2.97
CA SER A 251 -3.87 -21.90 -4.39
C SER A 251 -3.15 -20.62 -4.88
N PRO A 252 -1.90 -20.38 -4.43
CA PRO A 252 -1.16 -19.20 -4.85
C PRO A 252 -0.77 -19.29 -6.33
N SER A 253 -0.76 -18.15 -7.04
CA SER A 253 -0.30 -18.08 -8.42
C SER A 253 1.22 -18.20 -8.50
N TYR A 254 1.71 -19.28 -9.12
CA TYR A 254 3.14 -19.43 -9.39
C TYR A 254 3.69 -18.44 -10.40
N LEU A 255 2.87 -17.85 -11.25
CA LEU A 255 3.28 -16.74 -12.12
C LEU A 255 3.67 -15.50 -11.31
N ILE A 256 2.90 -15.20 -10.26
CA ILE A 256 3.22 -14.08 -9.35
C ILE A 256 4.49 -14.40 -8.55
N LEU A 257 4.62 -15.62 -8.01
CA LEU A 257 5.83 -16.05 -7.31
C LEU A 257 7.07 -15.97 -8.18
N GLN A 258 6.98 -16.42 -9.44
CA GLN A 258 8.07 -16.29 -10.41
C GLN A 258 8.43 -14.83 -10.67
N SER A 259 7.47 -13.91 -10.72
CA SER A 259 7.76 -12.49 -10.93
C SER A 259 8.49 -11.87 -9.74
N LEU A 260 8.15 -12.27 -8.50
CA LEU A 260 8.87 -11.87 -7.27
C LEU A 260 10.30 -12.46 -7.22
N ASP A 261 10.46 -13.68 -7.68
CA ASP A 261 11.74 -14.37 -7.76
C ASP A 261 12.65 -13.76 -8.83
N ALA A 262 12.11 -13.54 -10.04
CA ALA A 262 12.84 -13.02 -11.20
C ALA A 262 13.45 -11.63 -10.96
N ILE A 263 12.82 -10.81 -10.10
CA ILE A 263 13.31 -9.46 -9.81
C ILE A 263 14.53 -9.46 -8.88
N ASN A 264 14.72 -10.50 -8.03
CA ASN A 264 15.81 -10.53 -7.06
C ASN A 264 17.21 -10.28 -7.66
N PRO A 265 17.62 -10.96 -8.75
CA PRO A 265 18.91 -10.68 -9.39
C PRO A 265 19.01 -9.27 -9.97
N LEU A 266 17.91 -8.69 -10.47
CA LEU A 266 17.87 -7.32 -10.99
C LEU A 266 18.04 -6.29 -9.89
N LEU A 267 17.35 -6.48 -8.77
CA LEU A 267 17.48 -5.61 -7.59
C LEU A 267 18.90 -5.59 -7.04
N ALA A 268 19.60 -6.73 -7.09
CA ALA A 268 20.99 -6.85 -6.67
C ALA A 268 22.00 -6.18 -7.63
N THR A 269 21.61 -5.87 -8.86
CA THR A 269 22.58 -5.48 -9.91
C THR A 269 22.20 -4.15 -10.59
N SER A 270 21.29 -4.19 -11.55
CA SER A 270 21.03 -3.07 -12.47
C SER A 270 19.96 -2.09 -11.97
N PHE A 271 19.01 -2.56 -11.16
CA PHE A 271 17.85 -1.77 -10.75
C PHE A 271 18.21 -0.45 -10.03
N PRO A 272 19.17 -0.40 -9.06
CA PRO A 272 19.50 0.87 -8.38
C PRO A 272 19.97 1.98 -9.33
N ALA A 273 20.79 1.63 -10.33
CA ALA A 273 21.25 2.58 -11.33
C ALA A 273 20.13 3.06 -12.27
N GLN A 274 19.27 2.14 -12.69
CA GLN A 274 18.09 2.44 -13.51
C GLN A 274 17.09 3.33 -12.74
N LEU A 275 16.85 3.02 -11.46
CA LEU A 275 15.98 3.81 -10.59
C LEU A 275 16.49 5.24 -10.41
N LYS A 276 17.80 5.42 -10.17
CA LYS A 276 18.43 6.73 -10.08
C LYS A 276 18.21 7.54 -11.37
N ALA A 277 18.47 6.94 -12.53
CA ALA A 277 18.27 7.59 -13.81
C ALA A 277 16.81 7.98 -14.08
N CYS A 278 15.85 7.14 -13.68
CA CYS A 278 14.41 7.43 -13.74
C CYS A 278 14.05 8.63 -12.86
N ALA A 279 14.50 8.63 -11.60
CA ALA A 279 14.25 9.72 -10.66
C ALA A 279 14.81 11.06 -11.14
N GLU A 280 16.03 11.09 -11.64
CA GLU A 280 16.66 12.31 -12.19
C GLU A 280 15.89 12.85 -13.41
N ARG A 281 15.38 11.95 -14.27
CA ARG A 281 14.53 12.34 -15.40
C ARG A 281 13.20 12.91 -14.93
N LEU A 282 12.59 12.32 -13.91
CA LEU A 282 11.35 12.85 -13.33
C LEU A 282 11.57 14.20 -12.64
N ASP A 283 12.68 14.39 -11.93
CA ASP A 283 13.03 15.69 -11.33
C ASP A 283 13.15 16.79 -12.41
N THR A 284 13.74 16.45 -13.57
CA THR A 284 13.82 17.34 -14.73
C THR A 284 12.43 17.70 -15.27
N LEU A 285 11.53 16.71 -15.39
CA LEU A 285 10.15 16.94 -15.81
C LEU A 285 9.40 17.82 -14.80
N LYS A 286 9.50 17.53 -13.51
CA LYS A 286 8.90 18.34 -12.43
C LYS A 286 9.33 19.80 -12.49
N ALA A 287 10.62 20.06 -12.75
CA ALA A 287 11.14 21.42 -12.90
C ALA A 287 10.51 22.16 -14.10
N LYS A 288 10.39 21.48 -15.26
CA LYS A 288 9.75 22.05 -16.46
C LYS A 288 8.27 22.34 -16.22
N LEU A 289 7.54 21.44 -15.55
CA LEU A 289 6.12 21.61 -15.24
C LEU A 289 5.90 22.80 -14.30
N ARG A 290 6.75 22.95 -13.25
CA ARG A 290 6.70 24.14 -12.39
C ARG A 290 6.97 25.43 -13.19
N ALA A 291 7.95 25.44 -14.08
CA ALA A 291 8.24 26.58 -14.94
C ALA A 291 7.08 26.91 -15.91
N HIS A 292 6.30 25.92 -16.32
CA HIS A 292 5.10 26.10 -17.14
C HIS A 292 3.88 26.62 -16.34
N GLY A 293 3.93 26.55 -14.99
CA GLY A 293 2.88 27.07 -14.10
C GLY A 293 2.11 26.03 -13.31
N TYR A 294 2.42 24.74 -13.44
CA TYR A 294 1.80 23.71 -12.61
C TYR A 294 2.30 23.75 -11.16
N ALA A 295 1.39 23.67 -10.20
CA ALA A 295 1.71 23.39 -8.81
C ALA A 295 1.81 21.87 -8.59
N LEU A 296 2.79 21.46 -7.77
CA LEU A 296 3.07 20.05 -7.46
C LEU A 296 3.14 19.85 -5.96
N CYS A 297 2.75 18.67 -5.50
CA CYS A 297 2.94 18.22 -4.12
C CYS A 297 3.64 16.86 -4.06
N GLY A 298 3.93 16.40 -2.84
CA GLY A 298 4.63 15.14 -2.57
C GLY A 298 6.14 15.21 -2.80
N GLU A 299 6.86 14.40 -2.02
CA GLU A 299 8.34 14.37 -2.01
C GLU A 299 8.89 13.12 -2.72
N GLU A 300 8.02 12.14 -2.99
CA GLU A 300 8.40 10.84 -3.55
C GLU A 300 9.04 10.97 -4.94
N ARG A 301 10.20 10.33 -5.11
CA ARG A 301 11.06 10.53 -6.27
C ARG A 301 10.57 9.84 -7.55
N THR A 302 9.62 8.92 -7.44
CA THR A 302 9.04 8.18 -8.57
C THR A 302 7.55 8.49 -8.77
N LYS A 303 7.05 9.54 -8.11
CA LYS A 303 5.66 9.97 -8.23
C LYS A 303 5.58 11.43 -8.67
N LEU A 304 4.65 11.73 -9.55
CA LEU A 304 4.27 13.08 -9.93
C LEU A 304 2.83 13.32 -9.46
N CYS A 305 2.67 14.23 -8.53
CA CYS A 305 1.38 14.69 -8.07
C CYS A 305 1.20 16.17 -8.46
N LEU A 306 0.23 16.45 -9.32
CA LEU A 306 -0.15 17.79 -9.75
C LEU A 306 -1.31 18.30 -8.91
N LEU A 307 -1.30 19.61 -8.61
CA LEU A 307 -2.39 20.39 -8.02
C LEU A 307 -2.98 21.30 -9.11
N PRO A 308 -3.80 20.76 -10.04
CA PRO A 308 -4.10 21.46 -11.30
C PRO A 308 -5.09 22.61 -11.15
N LYS A 309 -5.77 22.78 -10.02
CA LYS A 309 -6.74 23.87 -9.80
C LYS A 309 -6.12 25.26 -9.94
N SER A 310 -4.88 25.45 -9.51
CA SER A 310 -4.16 26.71 -9.68
C SER A 310 -3.86 27.02 -11.16
N PHE A 311 -3.83 25.99 -12.02
CA PHE A 311 -3.65 26.08 -13.46
C PHE A 311 -4.98 26.17 -14.23
N GLY A 312 -6.13 26.09 -13.52
CA GLY A 312 -7.47 26.27 -14.06
C GLY A 312 -8.24 24.98 -14.39
N TYR A 313 -7.75 23.81 -13.95
CA TYR A 313 -8.37 22.53 -14.22
C TYR A 313 -8.59 21.74 -12.92
N THR A 314 -9.63 20.91 -12.90
CA THR A 314 -9.70 19.83 -11.91
C THR A 314 -8.73 18.71 -12.30
N GLY A 315 -8.35 17.85 -11.36
CA GLY A 315 -7.52 16.68 -11.69
C GLY A 315 -8.19 15.76 -12.68
N THR A 316 -9.51 15.56 -12.53
CA THR A 316 -10.32 14.75 -13.46
C THR A 316 -10.36 15.36 -14.89
N ALA A 317 -10.54 16.67 -15.01
CA ALA A 317 -10.53 17.33 -16.31
C ALA A 317 -9.14 17.23 -16.99
N LEU A 318 -8.07 17.40 -16.22
CA LEU A 318 -6.71 17.24 -16.75
C LEU A 318 -6.42 15.78 -17.14
N ALA A 319 -6.91 14.80 -16.37
CA ALA A 319 -6.79 13.37 -16.71
C ALA A 319 -7.52 13.06 -18.03
N GLU A 320 -8.71 13.64 -18.25
CA GLU A 320 -9.46 13.47 -19.49
C GLU A 320 -8.68 14.03 -20.70
N ILE A 321 -8.08 15.23 -20.58
CA ILE A 321 -7.20 15.78 -21.62
C ILE A 321 -6.06 14.80 -21.93
N LEU A 322 -5.41 14.25 -20.91
CA LEU A 322 -4.31 13.29 -21.11
C LEU A 322 -4.78 11.98 -21.75
N THR A 323 -6.01 11.53 -21.48
CA THR A 323 -6.59 10.35 -22.11
C THR A 323 -6.75 10.55 -23.63
N HIS A 324 -7.06 11.76 -24.12
CA HIS A 324 -7.05 12.07 -25.56
C HIS A 324 -5.66 11.95 -26.20
N HIS A 325 -4.59 12.01 -25.39
CA HIS A 325 -3.22 11.71 -25.80
C HIS A 325 -2.84 10.24 -25.58
N ASN A 326 -3.81 9.34 -25.24
CA ASN A 326 -3.62 7.96 -24.80
C ASN A 326 -2.65 7.85 -23.61
N ILE A 327 -2.73 8.76 -22.65
CA ILE A 327 -1.99 8.74 -21.38
C ILE A 327 -2.99 8.50 -20.26
N TYR A 328 -2.84 7.40 -19.53
CA TYR A 328 -3.67 7.01 -18.43
C TYR A 328 -2.93 7.25 -17.12
N CYS A 329 -3.56 8.01 -16.20
CA CYS A 329 -2.98 8.36 -14.92
C CYS A 329 -3.33 7.31 -13.86
N GLU A 330 -2.54 7.23 -12.81
CA GLU A 330 -2.81 6.35 -11.67
C GLU A 330 -4.09 6.75 -10.95
N PHE A 331 -4.30 8.07 -10.76
CA PHE A 331 -5.43 8.59 -10.03
C PHE A 331 -5.72 10.05 -10.39
N SER A 332 -7.00 10.43 -10.32
CA SER A 332 -7.44 11.82 -10.40
C SER A 332 -8.71 12.05 -9.58
N ASP A 333 -8.79 13.21 -8.92
CA ASP A 333 -9.98 13.73 -8.27
C ASP A 333 -10.18 15.22 -8.63
N ALA A 334 -11.02 15.91 -7.87
CA ALA A 334 -11.24 17.34 -8.08
C ALA A 334 -9.96 18.18 -7.85
N ASP A 335 -9.04 17.72 -6.99
CA ASP A 335 -7.91 18.49 -6.50
C ASP A 335 -6.55 18.02 -7.02
N HIS A 336 -6.43 16.71 -7.35
CA HIS A 336 -5.17 16.04 -7.60
C HIS A 336 -5.16 15.27 -8.91
N LEU A 337 -3.98 15.14 -9.50
CA LEU A 337 -3.67 14.20 -10.57
C LEU A 337 -2.36 13.51 -10.24
N VAL A 338 -2.39 12.17 -10.10
CA VAL A 338 -1.25 11.38 -9.68
C VAL A 338 -0.78 10.44 -10.79
N MET A 339 0.52 10.42 -11.03
CA MET A 339 1.19 9.52 -11.97
C MET A 339 2.37 8.83 -11.28
N MET A 340 2.53 7.54 -11.54
CA MET A 340 3.62 6.73 -11.01
C MET A 340 4.62 6.37 -12.11
N PHE A 341 5.90 6.40 -11.76
CA PHE A 341 7.02 6.11 -12.66
C PHE A 341 7.87 4.99 -12.09
N THR A 342 8.42 4.20 -12.98
CA THR A 342 9.38 3.15 -12.65
C THR A 342 10.53 3.21 -13.66
N PRO A 343 11.64 2.49 -13.46
CA PRO A 343 12.69 2.37 -14.47
C PRO A 343 12.20 1.89 -15.83
N GLU A 344 11.04 1.22 -15.89
CA GLU A 344 10.40 0.75 -17.13
C GLU A 344 9.74 1.87 -17.93
N THR A 345 9.53 3.06 -17.32
CA THR A 345 9.04 4.24 -18.03
C THR A 345 10.15 4.77 -18.94
N THR A 346 9.98 4.64 -20.25
CA THR A 346 11.01 4.94 -21.23
C THR A 346 11.24 6.45 -21.43
N PRO A 347 12.39 6.87 -21.95
CA PRO A 347 12.60 8.28 -22.35
C PRO A 347 11.55 8.80 -23.34
N ALA A 348 11.03 7.93 -24.22
CA ALA A 348 9.98 8.29 -25.16
C ALA A 348 8.64 8.58 -24.45
N ASP A 349 8.32 7.81 -23.39
CA ASP A 349 7.14 8.02 -22.56
C ASP A 349 7.22 9.35 -21.81
N PHE A 350 8.37 9.65 -21.21
CA PHE A 350 8.62 10.97 -20.59
C PHE A 350 8.44 12.11 -21.58
N ALA A 351 9.00 12.01 -22.77
CA ALA A 351 8.89 13.06 -23.80
C ALA A 351 7.45 13.21 -24.31
N ARG A 352 6.68 12.12 -24.38
CA ARG A 352 5.25 12.14 -24.75
C ARG A 352 4.43 12.84 -23.69
N LEU A 353 4.61 12.48 -22.41
CA LEU A 353 3.91 13.11 -21.28
C LEU A 353 4.28 14.59 -21.17
N GLU A 354 5.56 14.94 -21.27
CA GLU A 354 6.03 16.34 -21.28
C GLU A 354 5.33 17.18 -22.36
N ARG A 355 5.30 16.70 -23.59
CA ARG A 355 4.62 17.41 -24.69
C ARG A 355 3.12 17.57 -24.42
N ALA A 356 2.44 16.53 -23.93
CA ALA A 356 1.02 16.60 -23.63
C ALA A 356 0.72 17.62 -22.53
N LEU A 357 1.45 17.59 -21.40
CA LEU A 357 1.25 18.54 -20.30
C LEU A 357 1.62 19.98 -20.67
N LEU A 358 2.70 20.19 -21.43
CA LEU A 358 3.12 21.52 -21.85
C LEU A 358 2.25 22.11 -22.97
N SER A 359 1.43 21.29 -23.65
CA SER A 359 0.46 21.80 -24.66
C SER A 359 -0.83 22.32 -24.03
N VAL A 360 -1.10 22.03 -22.75
CA VAL A 360 -2.28 22.54 -22.04
C VAL A 360 -2.05 24.03 -21.72
N LEU A 361 -3.00 24.86 -22.13
CA LEU A 361 -2.95 26.30 -21.85
C LEU A 361 -3.55 26.61 -20.48
N PRO A 362 -3.00 27.57 -19.73
CA PRO A 362 -3.57 27.95 -18.44
C PRO A 362 -4.98 28.54 -18.61
N ALA A 363 -5.86 28.25 -17.68
CA ALA A 363 -7.21 28.80 -17.56
C ALA A 363 -7.35 29.54 -16.20
N PRO A 364 -8.46 30.28 -15.98
CA PRO A 364 -8.68 30.91 -14.67
C PRO A 364 -8.64 29.91 -13.53
N ALA A 365 -7.90 30.26 -12.46
CA ALA A 365 -7.73 29.38 -11.31
C ALA A 365 -9.07 29.00 -10.64
N ILE A 366 -9.22 27.75 -10.26
CA ILE A 366 -10.36 27.22 -9.49
C ILE A 366 -10.05 27.40 -8.00
N LEU A 367 -10.86 28.23 -7.32
CA LEU A 367 -10.61 28.61 -5.92
C LEU A 367 -11.26 27.69 -4.89
N SER A 368 -12.12 26.76 -5.31
CA SER A 368 -12.74 25.79 -4.40
C SER A 368 -11.70 24.90 -3.74
N LYS A 369 -11.81 24.72 -2.43
CA LYS A 369 -10.93 23.86 -1.63
C LYS A 369 -11.69 22.61 -1.19
N PRO A 370 -11.01 21.48 -0.98
CA PRO A 370 -11.64 20.32 -0.38
C PRO A 370 -12.12 20.65 1.04
N PRO A 371 -13.31 20.21 1.43
CA PRO A 371 -13.77 20.33 2.80
C PRO A 371 -12.90 19.48 3.72
N VAL A 372 -12.65 19.98 4.94
CA VAL A 372 -11.95 19.25 5.99
C VAL A 372 -13.00 18.86 7.03
N PRO A 373 -13.47 17.61 7.05
CA PRO A 373 -14.45 17.17 8.03
C PRO A 373 -13.81 17.16 9.42
N PRO A 374 -14.59 17.44 10.49
CA PRO A 374 -14.14 17.28 11.86
C PRO A 374 -13.86 15.79 12.15
N HIS A 375 -13.19 15.53 13.27
CA HIS A 375 -13.03 14.17 13.76
C HIS A 375 -14.40 13.56 14.08
N ALA A 376 -14.78 12.51 13.41
CA ALA A 376 -16.06 11.87 13.61
C ALA A 376 -16.11 11.14 14.96
N GLU A 377 -17.28 11.18 15.61
CA GLU A 377 -17.53 10.43 16.84
C GLU A 377 -17.58 8.93 16.54
N ARG A 378 -16.76 8.14 17.22
CA ARG A 378 -16.87 6.68 17.19
C ARG A 378 -17.96 6.22 18.16
N VAL A 379 -19.05 5.67 17.63
CA VAL A 379 -20.20 5.16 18.39
C VAL A 379 -20.08 3.64 18.61
N LEU A 380 -19.62 2.91 17.60
CA LEU A 380 -19.42 1.45 17.64
C LEU A 380 -17.96 1.10 17.38
N SER A 381 -17.54 -0.08 17.84
CA SER A 381 -16.26 -0.65 17.39
C SER A 381 -16.33 -1.01 15.90
N PRO A 382 -15.18 -1.11 15.19
CA PRO A 382 -15.16 -1.57 13.81
C PRO A 382 -15.88 -2.92 13.60
N ARG A 383 -15.72 -3.84 14.57
CA ARG A 383 -16.35 -5.14 14.53
C ARG A 383 -17.87 -5.05 14.69
N GLU A 384 -18.35 -4.33 15.70
CA GLU A 384 -19.78 -4.14 15.93
C GLU A 384 -20.45 -3.52 14.70
N ALA A 385 -19.90 -2.45 14.15
CA ALA A 385 -20.48 -1.78 13.00
C ALA A 385 -20.51 -2.66 11.75
N LEU A 386 -19.37 -3.31 11.41
CA LEU A 386 -19.25 -4.09 10.18
C LEU A 386 -20.10 -5.38 10.18
N PHE A 387 -20.40 -5.93 11.36
CA PHE A 387 -21.20 -7.16 11.51
C PHE A 387 -22.65 -6.91 11.95
N SER A 388 -23.06 -5.63 12.10
CA SER A 388 -24.46 -5.29 12.37
C SER A 388 -25.33 -5.43 11.11
N PRO A 389 -26.64 -5.66 11.24
CA PRO A 389 -27.57 -5.45 10.15
C PRO A 389 -27.41 -4.07 9.55
N SER A 390 -27.36 -3.97 8.24
CA SER A 390 -27.08 -2.71 7.52
C SER A 390 -27.99 -2.53 6.33
N GLU A 391 -28.16 -1.28 5.92
CA GLU A 391 -28.92 -0.87 4.74
C GLU A 391 -28.11 0.18 3.95
N THR A 392 -28.28 0.20 2.63
CA THR A 392 -27.65 1.20 1.77
C THR A 392 -28.65 2.29 1.45
N LEU A 393 -28.32 3.53 1.80
CA LEU A 393 -29.16 4.71 1.64
C LEU A 393 -28.50 5.74 0.72
N PRO A 394 -29.31 6.59 0.03
CA PRO A 394 -28.80 7.81 -0.57
C PRO A 394 -28.06 8.65 0.49
N LEU A 395 -26.99 9.32 0.10
CA LEU A 395 -26.16 10.09 1.05
C LEU A 395 -26.95 11.16 1.80
N SER A 396 -27.97 11.75 1.16
CA SER A 396 -28.89 12.74 1.78
C SER A 396 -29.72 12.19 2.94
N GLU A 397 -29.84 10.87 3.08
CA GLU A 397 -30.59 10.18 4.13
C GLU A 397 -29.67 9.59 5.22
N CYS A 398 -28.34 9.80 5.08
CA CYS A 398 -27.34 9.21 5.97
C CYS A 398 -26.94 10.11 7.16
N GLU A 399 -27.51 11.33 7.27
CA GLU A 399 -27.17 12.25 8.36
C GLU A 399 -27.48 11.63 9.74
N ASN A 400 -26.51 11.72 10.66
CA ASN A 400 -26.53 11.15 12.02
C ASN A 400 -26.56 9.60 12.09
N ARG A 401 -26.57 8.89 10.96
CA ARG A 401 -26.48 7.43 10.93
C ARG A 401 -25.04 6.98 11.23
N ILE A 402 -24.89 5.71 11.60
CA ILE A 402 -23.59 5.09 11.88
C ILE A 402 -23.13 4.34 10.65
N LEU A 403 -21.91 4.62 10.17
CA LEU A 403 -21.35 3.95 8.99
C LEU A 403 -21.10 2.47 9.27
N ALA A 404 -21.61 1.59 8.39
CA ALA A 404 -21.41 0.14 8.42
C ALA A 404 -20.32 -0.34 7.47
N ASP A 405 -20.02 0.42 6.39
CA ASP A 405 -18.91 0.08 5.49
C ASP A 405 -17.55 0.25 6.15
N ALA A 406 -16.56 -0.54 5.74
CA ALA A 406 -15.20 -0.49 6.28
C ALA A 406 -14.65 0.94 6.28
N ASN A 407 -14.85 1.66 5.19
CA ASN A 407 -14.65 3.10 5.11
C ASN A 407 -15.38 3.68 3.91
N VAL A 408 -15.69 4.98 3.97
CA VAL A 408 -15.95 5.80 2.80
C VAL A 408 -14.70 6.61 2.54
N SER A 409 -14.08 6.33 1.41
CA SER A 409 -12.80 6.94 1.05
C SER A 409 -13.02 8.20 0.21
N CYS A 410 -12.25 9.21 0.53
CA CYS A 410 -11.80 10.15 -0.50
C CYS A 410 -11.01 9.33 -1.53
N PRO A 411 -11.29 9.43 -2.84
CA PRO A 411 -10.39 8.78 -3.78
C PRO A 411 -8.94 9.24 -3.54
N PRO A 412 -7.97 8.33 -3.44
CA PRO A 412 -8.05 6.90 -3.71
C PRO A 412 -7.99 5.98 -2.51
N ALA A 413 -7.85 6.43 -1.28
CA ALA A 413 -7.76 5.48 -0.18
C ALA A 413 -7.79 6.06 1.23
N VAL A 414 -7.94 7.38 1.40
CA VAL A 414 -7.99 8.00 2.73
C VAL A 414 -9.43 8.03 3.22
N PRO A 415 -9.74 7.44 4.38
CA PRO A 415 -11.10 7.37 4.85
C PRO A 415 -11.59 8.75 5.35
N LEU A 416 -12.65 9.27 4.71
CA LEU A 416 -13.45 10.40 5.23
C LEU A 416 -14.20 9.97 6.48
N ALA A 417 -14.77 8.77 6.46
CA ALA A 417 -15.35 8.09 7.61
C ALA A 417 -15.02 6.61 7.59
N VAL A 418 -15.02 5.96 8.74
CA VAL A 418 -14.81 4.52 8.92
C VAL A 418 -15.98 3.89 9.67
N CYS A 419 -16.12 2.57 9.55
CA CYS A 419 -17.19 1.83 10.23
C CYS A 419 -17.22 2.13 11.74
N GLY A 420 -18.43 2.36 12.24
CA GLY A 420 -18.68 2.71 13.64
C GLY A 420 -18.67 4.20 13.93
N GLU A 421 -18.34 5.04 12.96
CA GLU A 421 -18.40 6.51 13.10
C GLU A 421 -19.77 7.05 12.69
N ARG A 422 -20.19 8.14 13.38
CA ARG A 422 -21.40 8.90 13.07
C ARG A 422 -21.16 9.83 11.90
N LEU A 423 -22.07 9.82 10.92
CA LEU A 423 -22.03 10.68 9.76
C LEU A 423 -22.64 12.04 10.09
N THR A 424 -21.79 13.04 10.37
CA THR A 424 -22.22 14.41 10.60
C THR A 424 -22.48 15.15 9.27
N PRO A 425 -23.20 16.29 9.28
CA PRO A 425 -23.41 17.10 8.07
C PRO A 425 -22.11 17.49 7.37
N GLU A 426 -21.04 17.76 8.12
CA GLU A 426 -19.74 18.13 7.57
C GLU A 426 -19.05 16.93 6.89
N VAL A 427 -19.19 15.73 7.45
CA VAL A 427 -18.69 14.49 6.85
C VAL A 427 -19.48 14.18 5.57
N ILE A 428 -20.81 14.35 5.60
CA ILE A 428 -21.67 14.20 4.41
C ILE A 428 -21.24 15.18 3.32
N SER A 429 -21.06 16.46 3.64
CA SER A 429 -20.59 17.47 2.68
C SER A 429 -19.22 17.14 2.08
N ALA A 430 -18.31 16.54 2.86
CA ALA A 430 -17.04 16.07 2.33
C ALA A 430 -17.21 14.86 1.39
N MET A 431 -18.12 13.95 1.72
CA MET A 431 -18.45 12.80 0.86
C MET A 431 -19.05 13.23 -0.47
N GLU A 432 -19.98 14.21 -0.44
CA GLU A 432 -20.59 14.80 -1.65
C GLU A 432 -19.52 15.44 -2.55
N TYR A 433 -18.60 16.19 -1.96
CA TYR A 433 -17.49 16.82 -2.69
C TYR A 433 -16.66 15.82 -3.48
N TYR A 434 -16.45 14.63 -2.94
CA TYR A 434 -15.72 13.54 -3.60
C TYR A 434 -16.62 12.58 -4.39
N GLY A 435 -17.90 12.92 -4.59
CA GLY A 435 -18.80 12.20 -5.48
C GLY A 435 -19.40 10.92 -4.89
N THR A 436 -19.45 10.80 -3.56
CA THR A 436 -20.19 9.69 -2.91
C THR A 436 -21.68 9.93 -3.04
N GLU A 437 -22.42 8.99 -3.60
CA GLU A 437 -23.87 9.08 -3.79
C GLU A 437 -24.66 8.27 -2.76
N HIS A 438 -24.10 7.19 -2.25
CA HIS A 438 -24.74 6.26 -1.33
C HIS A 438 -23.77 5.81 -0.25
N CYS A 439 -24.30 5.48 0.93
CA CYS A 439 -23.53 4.85 2.01
C CYS A 439 -24.32 3.67 2.60
N THR A 440 -23.57 2.67 3.07
CA THR A 440 -24.13 1.57 3.88
C THR A 440 -24.04 1.95 5.34
N VAL A 441 -25.16 2.00 6.03
CA VAL A 441 -25.29 2.40 7.43
C VAL A 441 -25.90 1.29 8.27
N VAL A 442 -25.61 1.30 9.57
CA VAL A 442 -26.20 0.36 10.52
C VAL A 442 -27.69 0.62 10.61
N VAL A 443 -28.50 -0.45 10.58
CA VAL A 443 -29.95 -0.37 10.81
C VAL A 443 -30.21 0.04 12.27
N GLU A 444 -31.05 1.05 12.48
CA GLU A 444 -31.47 1.52 13.80
C GLU A 444 -32.50 0.60 14.46
#